data_f18405146e2f435dc7845d785bcfa040
#
_entry.id   f18405146e2f435dc7845d785bcfa040
#
_cell.length_a   1.000
_cell.length_b   1.000
_cell.length_c   1.000
_cell.angle_alpha   90.00
_cell.angle_beta   90.00
_cell.angle_gamma   90.00
#
_symmetry.space_group_name_H-M   'P 1'
#
loop_
_entity.id
_entity.type
_entity.pdbx_description
1 polymer ?
#
loop_
_entity_poly.entity_id
_entity_poly.type
_entity_poly.pdbx_seq_one_letter_code
_entity_poly.pdbx_strand_id
1 'polypeptide(L)'
;MIKCGIIGGAGYTAGELIRLLLNHPDAELTFINSSSNAGNKITDVHGGLYGETDLVFTSELPLDSIDLLFFCTAHGDTKKFMESHTVPENVKIIDLSMDYRIEGPEHDFVYGLPELNRRRICNARHIANPGCFATCIQLGVLPLAKHLMLNSCLLYTSDAADEAR
;
A
#
# COMPACT_ATOMS: atom_id res chain seq x y z
N MET A 1 -11.79 -15.92 5.68
CA MET A 1 -11.26 -14.93 4.72
C MET A 1 -10.88 -13.68 5.51
N ILE A 2 -9.81 -13.02 5.11
CA ILE A 2 -9.33 -11.76 5.70
C ILE A 2 -10.17 -10.62 5.14
N LYS A 3 -10.86 -9.89 5.98
CA LYS A 3 -11.69 -8.76 5.57
C LYS A 3 -10.83 -7.52 5.34
N CYS A 4 -10.86 -7.01 4.13
CA CYS A 4 -10.02 -5.91 3.68
C CYS A 4 -10.83 -4.63 3.43
N GLY A 5 -10.32 -3.50 3.93
CA GLY A 5 -10.80 -2.17 3.60
C GLY A 5 -9.75 -1.40 2.81
N ILE A 6 -10.17 -0.52 1.91
CA ILE A 6 -9.29 0.34 1.12
C ILE A 6 -9.69 1.79 1.31
N ILE A 7 -8.73 2.66 1.64
CA ILE A 7 -8.87 4.12 1.65
C ILE A 7 -8.12 4.69 0.45
N GLY A 8 -8.73 5.64 -0.26
CA GLY A 8 -8.19 6.19 -1.48
C GLY A 8 -8.46 5.32 -2.72
N GLY A 9 -9.62 4.67 -2.74
CA GLY A 9 -10.00 3.63 -3.70
C GLY A 9 -10.08 4.06 -5.17
N ALA A 10 -10.16 5.37 -5.48
CA ALA A 10 -10.24 5.85 -6.85
C ALA A 10 -8.88 6.03 -7.55
N GLY A 11 -7.78 5.89 -6.82
CA GLY A 11 -6.43 6.02 -7.36
C GLY A 11 -6.02 4.81 -8.22
N TYR A 12 -5.06 5.01 -9.13
CA TYR A 12 -4.54 3.96 -10.00
C TYR A 12 -4.02 2.75 -9.22
N THR A 13 -3.25 2.99 -8.16
CA THR A 13 -2.71 1.92 -7.29
C THR A 13 -3.83 1.11 -6.62
N ALA A 14 -4.93 1.79 -6.25
CA ALA A 14 -6.10 1.12 -5.69
C ALA A 14 -6.79 0.21 -6.71
N GLY A 15 -6.89 0.62 -7.97
CA GLY A 15 -7.46 -0.21 -9.03
C GLY A 15 -6.71 -1.53 -9.20
N GLU A 16 -5.37 -1.49 -9.20
CA GLU A 16 -4.54 -2.70 -9.25
C GLU A 16 -4.67 -3.56 -7.99
N LEU A 17 -4.72 -2.93 -6.81
CA LEU A 17 -4.93 -3.65 -5.56
C LEU A 17 -6.29 -4.35 -5.53
N ILE A 18 -7.37 -3.66 -5.94
CA ILE A 18 -8.72 -4.24 -6.04
C ILE A 18 -8.69 -5.47 -6.95
N ARG A 19 -8.06 -5.38 -8.12
CA ARG A 19 -7.93 -6.50 -9.07
C ARG A 19 -7.23 -7.70 -8.44
N LEU A 20 -6.18 -7.47 -7.66
CA LEU A 20 -5.46 -8.53 -6.96
C LEU A 20 -6.31 -9.15 -5.85
N LEU A 21 -7.01 -8.33 -5.06
CA LEU A 21 -7.81 -8.82 -3.93
C LEU A 21 -9.07 -9.56 -4.37
N LEU A 22 -9.72 -9.13 -5.47
CA LEU A 22 -10.86 -9.86 -6.05
C LEU A 22 -10.52 -11.30 -6.43
N ASN A 23 -9.27 -11.54 -6.83
CA ASN A 23 -8.78 -12.86 -7.23
C ASN A 23 -8.01 -13.59 -6.11
N HIS A 24 -7.93 -13.02 -4.91
CA HIS A 24 -7.19 -13.63 -3.80
C HIS A 24 -8.07 -14.62 -3.02
N PRO A 25 -7.67 -15.89 -2.86
CA PRO A 25 -8.52 -16.93 -2.27
C PRO A 25 -8.89 -16.68 -0.80
N ASP A 26 -8.07 -15.95 -0.06
CA ASP A 26 -8.23 -15.73 1.37
C ASP A 26 -8.64 -14.29 1.74
N ALA A 27 -8.90 -13.41 0.75
CA ALA A 27 -9.27 -12.02 0.96
C ALA A 27 -10.72 -11.74 0.57
N GLU A 28 -11.34 -10.85 1.31
CA GLU A 28 -12.69 -10.33 1.05
C GLU A 28 -12.66 -8.80 1.13
N LEU A 29 -13.06 -8.12 0.05
CA LEU A 29 -13.21 -6.68 0.04
C LEU A 29 -14.51 -6.27 0.74
N THR A 30 -14.39 -5.68 1.93
CA THR A 30 -15.52 -5.23 2.75
C THR A 30 -15.97 -3.83 2.36
N PHE A 31 -15.04 -2.90 2.16
CA PHE A 31 -15.35 -1.55 1.69
C PHE A 31 -14.19 -0.96 0.88
N ILE A 32 -14.54 -0.03 -0.01
CA ILE A 32 -13.58 0.76 -0.80
C ILE A 32 -13.99 2.22 -0.68
N ASN A 33 -13.22 2.97 0.08
CA ASN A 33 -13.53 4.36 0.37
C ASN A 33 -13.00 5.30 -0.72
N SER A 34 -13.88 6.16 -1.20
CA SER A 34 -13.55 7.33 -2.01
C SER A 34 -14.62 8.40 -1.81
N SER A 35 -14.27 9.50 -1.14
CA SER A 35 -15.24 10.57 -0.85
C SER A 35 -15.80 11.22 -2.11
N SER A 36 -14.98 11.38 -3.15
CA SER A 36 -15.40 12.02 -4.42
C SER A 36 -16.23 11.11 -5.33
N ASN A 37 -16.19 9.78 -5.12
CA ASN A 37 -16.87 8.79 -5.96
C ASN A 37 -17.89 7.95 -5.18
N ALA A 38 -18.21 8.33 -3.94
CA ALA A 38 -19.16 7.59 -3.11
C ALA A 38 -20.51 7.37 -3.83
N GLY A 39 -20.97 6.12 -3.87
CA GLY A 39 -22.18 5.69 -4.56
C GLY A 39 -21.99 5.30 -6.03
N ASN A 40 -20.85 5.63 -6.65
CA ASN A 40 -20.54 5.20 -8.02
C ASN A 40 -20.01 3.77 -8.03
N LYS A 41 -20.20 3.04 -9.11
CA LYS A 41 -19.58 1.73 -9.30
C LYS A 41 -18.06 1.87 -9.41
N ILE A 42 -17.35 0.88 -8.88
CA ILE A 42 -15.87 0.84 -8.99
C ILE A 42 -15.45 0.77 -10.45
N THR A 43 -16.21 0.08 -11.28
CA THR A 43 -15.99 -0.07 -12.72
C THR A 43 -16.12 1.24 -13.51
N ASP A 44 -16.81 2.25 -12.97
CA ASP A 44 -16.91 3.57 -13.62
C ASP A 44 -15.58 4.34 -13.55
N VAL A 45 -14.76 4.06 -12.56
CA VAL A 45 -13.42 4.65 -12.36
C VAL A 45 -12.34 3.71 -12.89
N HIS A 46 -12.47 2.43 -12.58
CA HIS A 46 -11.53 1.36 -12.93
C HIS A 46 -12.11 0.48 -14.03
N GLY A 47 -12.16 0.98 -15.28
CA GLY A 47 -12.76 0.29 -16.43
C GLY A 47 -12.20 -1.10 -16.71
N GLY A 48 -10.97 -1.38 -16.30
CA GLY A 48 -10.36 -2.71 -16.38
C GLY A 48 -11.01 -3.78 -15.50
N LEU A 49 -11.90 -3.38 -14.58
CA LEU A 49 -12.64 -4.29 -13.70
C LEU A 49 -14.09 -4.54 -14.17
N TYR A 50 -14.42 -4.11 -15.37
CA TYR A 50 -15.76 -4.30 -15.95
C TYR A 50 -16.08 -5.79 -16.07
N GLY A 51 -17.20 -6.20 -15.45
CA GLY A 51 -17.62 -7.60 -15.40
C GLY A 51 -16.98 -8.44 -14.27
N GLU A 52 -15.99 -7.91 -13.57
CA GLU A 52 -15.33 -8.59 -12.46
C GLU A 52 -15.99 -8.31 -11.10
N THR A 53 -16.68 -7.17 -10.97
CA THR A 53 -17.30 -6.77 -9.71
C THR A 53 -18.44 -5.78 -9.90
N ASP A 54 -19.42 -5.83 -8.98
CA ASP A 54 -20.50 -4.84 -8.85
C ASP A 54 -20.34 -3.95 -7.60
N LEU A 55 -19.18 -3.99 -6.95
CA LEU A 55 -18.90 -3.16 -5.79
C LEU A 55 -19.01 -1.67 -6.11
N VAL A 56 -19.37 -0.89 -5.10
CA VAL A 56 -19.51 0.57 -5.16
C VAL A 56 -18.56 1.24 -4.19
N PHE A 57 -18.15 2.47 -4.49
CA PHE A 57 -17.40 3.28 -3.54
C PHE A 57 -18.30 3.75 -2.40
N THR A 58 -17.73 3.87 -1.22
CA THR A 58 -18.42 4.42 -0.04
C THR A 58 -17.65 5.61 0.55
N SER A 59 -18.36 6.51 1.21
CA SER A 59 -17.77 7.52 2.09
C SER A 59 -17.63 7.03 3.53
N GLU A 60 -18.27 5.92 3.89
CA GLU A 60 -18.20 5.35 5.23
C GLU A 60 -16.88 4.61 5.47
N LEU A 61 -16.49 4.57 6.75
CA LEU A 61 -15.27 3.94 7.23
C LEU A 61 -15.58 2.91 8.32
N PRO A 62 -16.13 1.74 7.96
CA PRO A 62 -16.49 0.71 8.94
C PRO A 62 -15.25 -0.06 9.43
N LEU A 63 -14.34 0.63 10.14
CA LEU A 63 -13.04 0.11 10.55
C LEU A 63 -13.13 -1.09 11.50
N ASP A 64 -14.23 -1.19 12.27
CA ASP A 64 -14.45 -2.33 13.19
C ASP A 64 -14.84 -3.62 12.46
N SER A 65 -15.16 -3.55 11.17
CA SER A 65 -15.62 -4.68 10.38
C SER A 65 -14.54 -5.39 9.58
N ILE A 66 -13.28 -4.93 9.67
CA ILE A 66 -12.16 -5.40 8.86
C ILE A 66 -11.01 -5.96 9.71
N ASP A 67 -10.17 -6.76 9.08
CA ASP A 67 -8.93 -7.28 9.65
C ASP A 67 -7.70 -6.55 9.12
N LEU A 68 -7.80 -5.98 7.89
CA LEU A 68 -6.70 -5.37 7.18
C LEU A 68 -7.17 -4.10 6.45
N LEU A 69 -6.46 -3.00 6.67
CA LEU A 69 -6.69 -1.71 6.04
C LEU A 69 -5.54 -1.36 5.09
N PHE A 70 -5.88 -1.04 3.85
CA PHE A 70 -4.94 -0.52 2.86
C PHE A 70 -5.13 0.98 2.67
N PHE A 71 -4.02 1.73 2.69
CA PHE A 71 -3.98 3.12 2.28
C PHE A 71 -3.41 3.24 0.86
N CYS A 72 -4.26 3.65 -0.07
CA CYS A 72 -3.91 4.00 -1.46
C CYS A 72 -4.04 5.52 -1.69
N THR A 73 -3.69 6.29 -0.67
CA THR A 73 -3.82 7.74 -0.61
C THR A 73 -2.62 8.46 -1.21
N ALA A 74 -2.75 9.76 -1.44
CA ALA A 74 -1.61 10.60 -1.79
C ALA A 74 -0.62 10.70 -0.61
N HIS A 75 0.60 11.08 -0.93
CA HIS A 75 1.64 11.29 0.09
C HIS A 75 1.24 12.38 1.09
N GLY A 76 1.42 12.12 2.37
CA GLY A 76 1.02 12.97 3.48
C GLY A 76 -0.41 12.73 3.99
N ASP A 77 -1.27 12.04 3.24
CA ASP A 77 -2.66 11.86 3.63
C ASP A 77 -2.88 10.68 4.58
N THR A 78 -2.04 9.63 4.48
CA THR A 78 -2.08 8.53 5.46
C THR A 78 -1.75 9.03 6.85
N LYS A 79 -0.71 9.87 6.98
CA LYS A 79 -0.32 10.47 8.26
C LYS A 79 -1.45 11.32 8.85
N LYS A 80 -2.08 12.20 8.06
CA LYS A 80 -3.23 13.00 8.48
C LYS A 80 -4.41 12.12 8.93
N PHE A 81 -4.67 11.04 8.20
CA PHE A 81 -5.72 10.10 8.58
C PHE A 81 -5.43 9.45 9.94
N MET A 82 -4.22 8.96 10.15
CA MET A 82 -3.81 8.34 11.41
C MET A 82 -3.83 9.32 12.60
N GLU A 83 -3.62 10.60 12.36
CA GLU A 83 -3.74 11.67 13.37
C GLU A 83 -5.20 12.01 13.72
N SER A 84 -6.13 11.84 12.77
CA SER A 84 -7.53 12.26 12.93
C SER A 84 -8.49 11.10 13.22
N HIS A 85 -8.09 9.86 13.00
CA HIS A 85 -8.94 8.67 13.17
C HIS A 85 -8.22 7.63 14.02
N THR A 86 -8.97 6.93 14.85
CA THR A 86 -8.47 5.78 15.61
C THR A 86 -8.77 4.50 14.83
N VAL A 87 -7.72 3.79 14.41
CA VAL A 87 -7.87 2.45 13.82
C VAL A 87 -7.85 1.42 14.94
N PRO A 88 -8.80 0.48 15.00
CA PRO A 88 -8.85 -0.56 16.02
C PRO A 88 -7.54 -1.35 16.10
N GLU A 89 -7.14 -1.74 17.33
CA GLU A 89 -5.84 -2.40 17.55
C GLU A 89 -5.69 -3.76 16.86
N ASN A 90 -6.78 -4.45 16.61
CA ASN A 90 -6.79 -5.72 15.90
C ASN A 90 -6.62 -5.56 14.37
N VAL A 91 -6.82 -4.37 13.82
CA VAL A 91 -6.68 -4.11 12.39
C VAL A 91 -5.22 -3.91 12.03
N LYS A 92 -4.74 -4.67 11.05
CA LYS A 92 -3.42 -4.47 10.45
C LYS A 92 -3.49 -3.39 9.36
N ILE A 93 -2.38 -2.70 9.14
CA ILE A 93 -2.30 -1.62 8.15
C ILE A 93 -1.22 -1.91 7.12
N ILE A 94 -1.55 -1.69 5.84
CA ILE A 94 -0.55 -1.61 4.76
C ILE A 94 -0.70 -0.25 4.09
N ASP A 95 0.33 0.57 4.23
CA ASP A 95 0.38 1.91 3.63
C ASP A 95 1.18 1.90 2.33
N LEU A 96 0.56 2.35 1.22
CA LEU A 96 1.20 2.45 -0.08
C LEU A 96 1.77 3.87 -0.33
N SER A 97 1.54 4.82 0.58
CA SER A 97 2.15 6.14 0.52
C SER A 97 3.64 6.11 0.91
N MET A 98 4.30 7.24 0.90
CA MET A 98 5.68 7.34 1.37
C MET A 98 5.80 7.66 2.87
N ASP A 99 4.69 7.92 3.55
CA ASP A 99 4.63 8.59 4.85
C ASP A 99 5.40 7.86 5.96
N TYR A 100 5.46 6.54 5.88
CA TYR A 100 6.05 5.67 6.90
C TYR A 100 7.18 4.77 6.39
N ARG A 101 7.74 5.04 5.18
CA ARG A 101 8.80 4.20 4.59
C ARG A 101 10.15 4.32 5.28
N ILE A 102 10.41 5.46 5.91
CA ILE A 102 11.66 5.69 6.65
C ILE A 102 11.41 5.29 8.10
N GLU A 103 12.11 4.27 8.59
CA GLU A 103 11.98 3.82 9.98
C GLU A 103 12.42 4.92 10.96
N GLY A 104 11.67 5.09 12.03
CA GLY A 104 11.95 6.07 13.08
C GLY A 104 11.28 5.70 14.41
N PRO A 105 11.63 6.38 15.48
CA PRO A 105 11.06 6.11 16.81
C PRO A 105 9.60 6.56 16.95
N GLU A 106 9.08 7.29 15.96
CA GLU A 106 7.76 7.93 15.98
C GLU A 106 6.63 6.97 15.58
N HIS A 107 6.97 5.81 15.00
CA HIS A 107 6.01 4.82 14.52
C HIS A 107 6.61 3.41 14.48
N ASP A 108 5.73 2.40 14.39
CA ASP A 108 6.10 0.99 14.36
C ASP A 108 5.97 0.35 12.96
N PHE A 109 5.82 1.16 11.91
CA PHE A 109 5.76 0.65 10.54
C PHE A 109 7.06 -0.05 10.14
N VAL A 110 6.91 -1.24 9.58
CA VAL A 110 8.00 -2.04 9.03
C VAL A 110 8.07 -1.85 7.52
N TYR A 111 9.27 -1.62 6.99
CA TYR A 111 9.47 -1.52 5.55
C TYR A 111 9.13 -2.84 4.85
N GLY A 112 8.13 -2.79 3.98
CA GLY A 112 7.38 -3.92 3.46
C GLY A 112 8.00 -4.60 2.24
N LEU A 113 9.33 -4.76 2.16
CA LEU A 113 9.99 -5.57 1.13
C LEU A 113 10.23 -7.00 1.68
N PRO A 114 9.45 -8.02 1.25
CA PRO A 114 9.54 -9.38 1.82
C PRO A 114 10.90 -10.03 1.64
N GLU A 115 11.59 -9.77 0.54
CA GLU A 115 12.92 -10.31 0.24
C GLU A 115 13.98 -9.84 1.25
N LEU A 116 13.77 -8.67 1.85
CA LEU A 116 14.63 -8.08 2.86
C LEU A 116 14.13 -8.35 4.28
N ASN A 117 12.84 -8.16 4.53
CA ASN A 117 12.26 -8.03 5.87
C ASN A 117 11.19 -9.09 6.21
N ARG A 118 11.14 -10.24 5.52
CA ARG A 118 10.06 -11.22 5.68
C ARG A 118 9.67 -11.54 7.13
N ARG A 119 10.66 -11.79 8.00
CA ARG A 119 10.39 -12.11 9.42
C ARG A 119 9.75 -10.96 10.17
N ARG A 120 10.19 -9.73 9.91
CA ARG A 120 9.62 -8.53 10.54
C ARG A 120 8.20 -8.28 10.05
N ILE A 121 7.95 -8.41 8.74
CA ILE A 121 6.64 -8.26 8.12
C ILE A 121 5.61 -9.24 8.70
N CYS A 122 5.98 -10.52 8.86
CA CYS A 122 5.06 -11.54 9.42
C CYS A 122 4.57 -11.19 10.84
N ASN A 123 5.39 -10.48 11.63
CA ASN A 123 5.07 -10.09 13.01
C ASN A 123 4.58 -8.64 13.12
N ALA A 124 4.62 -7.87 12.04
CA ALA A 124 4.22 -6.47 12.05
C ALA A 124 2.70 -6.31 12.08
N ARG A 125 2.26 -5.24 12.74
CA ARG A 125 0.91 -4.72 12.63
C ARG A 125 0.80 -3.71 11.49
N HIS A 126 1.81 -2.88 11.33
CA HIS A 126 1.85 -1.82 10.32
C HIS A 126 2.99 -2.06 9.34
N ILE A 127 2.68 -1.98 8.06
CA ILE A 127 3.61 -2.23 6.95
C ILE A 127 3.60 -1.02 6.01
N ALA A 128 4.79 -0.46 5.75
CA ALA A 128 4.99 0.57 4.75
C ALA A 128 5.43 -0.07 3.43
N ASN A 129 4.54 -0.13 2.46
CA ASN A 129 4.82 -0.72 1.15
C ASN A 129 5.88 0.11 0.39
N PRO A 130 6.94 -0.50 -0.16
CA PRO A 130 7.99 0.21 -0.88
C PRO A 130 7.49 0.91 -2.13
N GLY A 131 8.19 1.98 -2.53
CA GLY A 131 7.96 2.62 -3.83
C GLY A 131 8.45 1.73 -4.97
N CYS A 132 7.86 1.91 -6.16
CA CYS A 132 8.15 1.08 -7.34
C CYS A 132 9.63 1.10 -7.75
N PHE A 133 10.24 2.28 -7.85
CA PHE A 133 11.67 2.41 -8.19
C PHE A 133 12.57 1.78 -7.14
N ALA A 134 12.32 2.07 -5.86
CA ALA A 134 13.09 1.50 -4.76
C ALA A 134 12.98 -0.03 -4.75
N THR A 135 11.80 -0.59 -5.02
CA THR A 135 11.59 -2.04 -5.13
C THR A 135 12.41 -2.63 -6.27
N CYS A 136 12.33 -2.06 -7.48
CA CYS A 136 13.10 -2.53 -8.63
C CYS A 136 14.61 -2.52 -8.36
N ILE A 137 15.14 -1.40 -7.83
CA ILE A 137 16.58 -1.27 -7.54
C ILE A 137 16.99 -2.30 -6.47
N GLN A 138 16.24 -2.38 -5.38
CA GLN A 138 16.55 -3.29 -4.28
C GLN A 138 16.52 -4.75 -4.74
N LEU A 139 15.50 -5.18 -5.47
CA LEU A 139 15.40 -6.55 -5.98
C LEU A 139 16.59 -6.90 -6.90
N GLY A 140 17.04 -5.95 -7.72
CA GLY A 140 18.20 -6.14 -8.58
C GLY A 140 19.52 -6.22 -7.82
N VAL A 141 19.69 -5.43 -6.75
CA VAL A 141 20.99 -5.32 -6.06
C VAL A 141 21.10 -6.16 -4.78
N LEU A 142 20.00 -6.54 -4.15
CA LEU A 142 20.01 -7.32 -2.90
C LEU A 142 20.83 -8.62 -2.99
N PRO A 143 20.75 -9.44 -4.08
CA PRO A 143 21.58 -10.63 -4.21
C PRO A 143 23.08 -10.30 -4.21
N LEU A 144 23.48 -9.23 -4.87
CA LEU A 144 24.87 -8.77 -4.93
C LEU A 144 25.33 -8.22 -3.59
N ALA A 145 24.47 -7.43 -2.91
CA ALA A 145 24.75 -6.91 -1.57
C ALA A 145 24.98 -8.04 -0.56
N LYS A 146 24.16 -9.07 -0.63
CA LYS A 146 24.25 -10.24 0.26
C LYS A 146 25.59 -10.97 0.12
N HIS A 147 26.19 -10.92 -1.05
CA HIS A 147 27.50 -11.53 -1.34
C HIS A 147 28.67 -10.53 -1.30
N LEU A 148 28.46 -9.31 -0.76
CA LEU A 148 29.45 -8.25 -0.65
C LEU A 148 30.06 -7.86 -2.02
N MET A 149 29.30 -7.97 -3.09
CA MET A 149 29.74 -7.68 -4.46
C MET A 149 29.34 -6.27 -4.93
N LEU A 150 28.72 -5.46 -4.06
CA LEU A 150 28.38 -4.07 -4.37
C LEU A 150 29.52 -3.14 -4.03
N ASN A 151 29.82 -2.25 -4.98
CA ASN A 151 30.68 -1.11 -4.73
C ASN A 151 29.79 0.14 -4.55
N SER A 152 30.03 0.96 -3.52
CA SER A 152 29.20 2.10 -3.13
C SER A 152 29.00 3.17 -4.23
N CYS A 153 29.75 3.08 -5.32
CA CYS A 153 29.68 4.01 -6.44
C CYS A 153 28.51 3.77 -7.42
N LEU A 154 27.70 2.71 -7.25
CA LEU A 154 26.69 2.30 -8.24
C LEU A 154 25.31 2.93 -8.08
N LEU A 155 25.05 3.74 -7.05
CA LEU A 155 23.73 4.31 -6.79
C LEU A 155 23.56 5.78 -7.24
N TYR A 156 24.41 6.25 -8.14
CA TYR A 156 24.45 7.64 -8.60
C TYR A 156 23.41 7.99 -9.70
N THR A 157 22.56 7.05 -10.10
CA THR A 157 21.71 7.21 -11.30
C THR A 157 20.29 7.68 -11.04
N SER A 158 19.84 7.85 -9.79
CA SER A 158 18.48 8.32 -9.54
C SER A 158 18.33 9.83 -9.71
N ASP A 159 19.38 10.62 -9.51
CA ASP A 159 19.35 12.08 -9.71
C ASP A 159 19.31 12.48 -11.19
N ALA A 160 19.90 11.68 -12.09
CA ALA A 160 19.88 11.96 -13.52
C ALA A 160 18.49 11.95 -14.16
N ALA A 161 17.50 11.32 -13.54
CA ALA A 161 16.12 11.31 -14.01
C ALA A 161 15.34 12.58 -13.61
N ASP A 162 15.74 13.26 -12.55
CA ASP A 162 15.11 14.52 -12.10
C ASP A 162 15.71 15.74 -12.82
N GLU A 163 16.95 15.69 -13.26
CA GLU A 163 17.59 16.75 -14.05
C GLU A 163 17.12 16.82 -15.52
N ALA A 164 16.39 15.80 -16.00
CA ALA A 164 15.87 15.74 -17.37
C ALA A 164 14.45 16.27 -17.55
N ARG A 165 13.90 16.98 -16.55
CA ARG A 165 12.59 17.64 -16.60
C ARG A 165 12.73 19.16 -16.84
#